data_4bceb192ca8ca160cddf68756262cd6d
#
_entry.id   4bceb192ca8ca160cddf68756262cd6d
#
_cell.length_a   1.000
_cell.length_b   1.000
_cell.length_c   1.000
_cell.angle_alpha   90.00
_cell.angle_beta   90.00
_cell.angle_gamma   90.00
#
_symmetry.space_group_name_H-M   'P 1'
#
loop_
_entity.id
_entity.type
_entity.pdbx_description
1 polymer ?
#
loop_
_entity_poly.entity_id
_entity_poly.type
_entity_poly.pdbx_seq_one_letter_code
_entity_poly.pdbx_strand_id
1 'polypeptide(L)'
;MSERRKNQQAQALQEAIHALRSRQFARAEQIAASILRTARTDRAALLVHSHALLGQHRANEAIVPLEKAVLRGSDPELETLLGAALCEARRAADGIAQLRKTAARRPPFLPAFQELAGRLAKSGQLGESIAVIEEALTLSPDSVDLQLDLGRLSLQANDRVRARTHLLAAREAAPGRPDILIELAWVQFLDGDYAEAAGTYRHALGLRPEDTQTRANLAMCLAEMGDRDGAQAALRTAVRGRPHLLTRAAYTLAVTSHGRFFFRPSDAARFLQIDGAATAKP
;
A
#
# COMPACT_ATOMS: atom_id res chain seq x y z
N MET A 1 39.46 -0.61 -11.82
CA MET A 1 38.95 0.39 -10.85
C MET A 1 39.58 0.11 -9.48
N SER A 2 40.11 1.14 -8.79
CA SER A 2 40.73 0.98 -7.46
C SER A 2 39.68 0.47 -6.46
N GLU A 3 40.07 -0.43 -5.57
CA GLU A 3 39.22 -1.02 -4.51
C GLU A 3 38.51 0.04 -3.66
N ARG A 4 39.20 1.15 -3.37
CA ARG A 4 38.61 2.35 -2.74
C ARG A 4 37.42 2.90 -3.49
N ARG A 5 37.43 2.98 -4.82
CA ARG A 5 36.31 3.46 -5.62
C ARG A 5 35.12 2.52 -5.57
N LYS A 6 35.35 1.20 -5.60
CA LYS A 6 34.28 0.21 -5.46
C LYS A 6 33.59 0.31 -4.09
N ASN A 7 34.38 0.45 -3.01
CA ASN A 7 33.83 0.60 -1.66
C ASN A 7 33.03 1.90 -1.49
N GLN A 8 33.50 3.02 -2.04
CA GLN A 8 32.76 4.29 -2.03
C GLN A 8 31.45 4.20 -2.82
N GLN A 9 31.45 3.53 -3.97
CA GLN A 9 30.24 3.33 -4.77
C GLN A 9 29.23 2.43 -4.05
N ALA A 10 29.68 1.35 -3.42
CA ALA A 10 28.83 0.46 -2.64
C ALA A 10 28.21 1.19 -1.44
N GLN A 11 28.99 2.01 -0.72
CA GLN A 11 28.48 2.83 0.37
C GLN A 11 27.45 3.87 -0.09
N ALA A 12 27.72 4.56 -1.20
CA ALA A 12 26.77 5.51 -1.81
C ALA A 12 25.47 4.82 -2.23
N LEU A 13 25.56 3.60 -2.79
CA LEU A 13 24.36 2.82 -3.16
C LEU A 13 23.53 2.45 -1.92
N GLN A 14 24.15 2.03 -0.83
CA GLN A 14 23.43 1.74 0.42
C GLN A 14 22.74 2.99 0.97
N GLU A 15 23.39 4.15 0.91
CA GLU A 15 22.80 5.41 1.30
C GLU A 15 21.59 5.78 0.41
N ALA A 16 21.71 5.57 -0.90
CA ALA A 16 20.59 5.80 -1.83
C ALA A 16 19.39 4.89 -1.55
N ILE A 17 19.63 3.60 -1.27
CA ILE A 17 18.59 2.63 -0.88
C ILE A 17 17.92 3.06 0.44
N HIS A 18 18.71 3.49 1.42
CA HIS A 18 18.17 3.97 2.69
C HIS A 18 17.30 5.23 2.49
N ALA A 19 17.76 6.20 1.70
CA ALA A 19 16.99 7.39 1.36
C ALA A 19 15.68 7.04 0.64
N LEU A 20 15.71 6.07 -0.29
CA LEU A 20 14.51 5.59 -0.99
C LEU A 20 13.50 4.98 -0.01
N ARG A 21 13.94 4.10 0.90
CA ARG A 21 13.09 3.49 1.94
C ARG A 21 12.49 4.53 2.89
N SER A 22 13.24 5.58 3.19
CA SER A 22 12.80 6.71 4.03
C SER A 22 11.97 7.74 3.26
N ARG A 23 11.56 7.46 2.01
CA ARG A 23 10.82 8.35 1.10
C ARG A 23 11.51 9.69 0.81
N GLN A 24 12.83 9.77 1.00
CA GLN A 24 13.65 10.91 0.64
C GLN A 24 14.02 10.80 -0.87
N PHE A 25 13.01 10.84 -1.74
CA PHE A 25 13.16 10.51 -3.16
C PHE A 25 14.18 11.41 -3.88
N ALA A 26 14.17 12.73 -3.62
CA ALA A 26 15.13 13.64 -4.25
C ALA A 26 16.59 13.30 -3.87
N ARG A 27 16.84 12.92 -2.62
CA ARG A 27 18.16 12.49 -2.16
C ARG A 27 18.57 11.17 -2.80
N ALA A 28 17.66 10.18 -2.84
CA ALA A 28 17.90 8.89 -3.48
C ALA A 28 18.25 9.06 -4.97
N GLU A 29 17.49 9.89 -5.68
CA GLU A 29 17.74 10.25 -7.08
C GLU A 29 19.14 10.86 -7.27
N GLN A 30 19.48 11.87 -6.48
CA GLN A 30 20.77 12.58 -6.60
C GLN A 30 21.95 11.62 -6.43
N ILE A 31 21.91 10.74 -5.42
CA ILE A 31 22.98 9.78 -5.16
C ILE A 31 23.03 8.74 -6.28
N ALA A 32 21.92 8.15 -6.67
CA ALA A 32 21.87 7.15 -7.74
C ALA A 32 22.32 7.75 -9.09
N ALA A 33 21.91 8.97 -9.43
CA ALA A 33 22.38 9.68 -10.63
C ALA A 33 23.89 9.92 -10.60
N SER A 34 24.49 10.19 -9.44
CA SER A 34 25.96 10.33 -9.32
C SER A 34 26.71 9.04 -9.63
N ILE A 35 26.16 7.90 -9.19
CA ILE A 35 26.70 6.58 -9.50
C ILE A 35 26.58 6.29 -11.02
N LEU A 36 25.41 6.57 -11.61
CA LEU A 36 25.15 6.34 -13.03
C LEU A 36 26.02 7.19 -13.97
N ARG A 37 26.50 8.37 -13.52
CA ARG A 37 27.48 9.17 -14.30
C ARG A 37 28.80 8.44 -14.49
N THR A 38 29.24 7.65 -13.53
CA THR A 38 30.51 6.92 -13.57
C THR A 38 30.34 5.46 -14.00
N ALA A 39 29.20 4.88 -13.69
CA ALA A 39 28.84 3.48 -13.98
C ALA A 39 27.44 3.42 -14.65
N ARG A 40 27.37 3.82 -15.92
CA ARG A 40 26.12 4.00 -16.68
C ARG A 40 25.23 2.75 -16.77
N THR A 41 25.77 1.58 -16.50
CA THR A 41 25.07 0.31 -16.56
C THR A 41 24.89 -0.34 -15.18
N ASP A 42 25.15 0.41 -14.11
CA ASP A 42 24.93 -0.11 -12.76
C ASP A 42 23.43 -0.36 -12.54
N ARG A 43 23.09 -1.64 -12.47
CA ARG A 43 21.70 -2.12 -12.33
C ARG A 43 21.04 -1.60 -11.08
N ALA A 44 21.73 -1.69 -9.94
CA ALA A 44 21.16 -1.31 -8.65
C ALA A 44 20.93 0.20 -8.55
N ALA A 45 21.89 0.99 -9.05
CA ALA A 45 21.73 2.45 -9.13
C ALA A 45 20.59 2.85 -10.07
N LEU A 46 20.40 2.12 -11.20
CA LEU A 46 19.28 2.38 -12.12
C LEU A 46 17.93 2.09 -11.46
N LEU A 47 17.79 0.99 -10.72
CA LEU A 47 16.58 0.65 -9.97
C LEU A 47 16.26 1.76 -8.96
N VAL A 48 17.22 2.14 -8.13
CA VAL A 48 17.02 3.20 -7.13
C VAL A 48 16.64 4.53 -7.78
N HIS A 49 17.35 4.91 -8.87
CA HIS A 49 17.07 6.15 -9.61
C HIS A 49 15.65 6.15 -10.18
N SER A 50 15.24 5.05 -10.81
CA SER A 50 13.92 4.95 -11.43
C SER A 50 12.80 4.92 -10.38
N HIS A 51 12.97 4.18 -9.28
CA HIS A 51 12.03 4.23 -8.16
C HIS A 51 11.92 5.63 -7.53
N ALA A 52 13.03 6.34 -7.41
CA ALA A 52 13.03 7.71 -6.88
C ALA A 52 12.28 8.68 -7.80
N LEU A 53 12.44 8.55 -9.12
CA LEU A 53 11.68 9.33 -10.11
C LEU A 53 10.18 9.03 -10.06
N LEU A 54 9.79 7.76 -9.96
CA LEU A 54 8.39 7.36 -9.78
C LEU A 54 7.80 7.94 -8.50
N GLY A 55 8.55 7.86 -7.38
CA GLY A 55 8.14 8.44 -6.10
C GLY A 55 7.96 9.97 -6.13
N GLN A 56 8.57 10.65 -7.11
CA GLN A 56 8.43 12.08 -7.37
C GLN A 56 7.39 12.40 -8.48
N HIS A 57 6.65 11.43 -8.98
CA HIS A 57 5.72 11.58 -10.11
C HIS A 57 6.39 12.02 -11.43
N ARG A 58 7.67 11.72 -11.61
CA ARG A 58 8.49 12.04 -12.78
C ARG A 58 8.74 10.80 -13.65
N ALA A 59 7.72 9.98 -13.85
CA ALA A 59 7.81 8.69 -14.53
C ALA A 59 8.40 8.81 -15.97
N ASN A 60 8.08 9.89 -16.69
CA ASN A 60 8.60 10.10 -18.05
C ASN A 60 10.14 10.07 -18.13
N GLU A 61 10.82 10.54 -17.09
CA GLU A 61 12.28 10.59 -17.06
C GLU A 61 12.92 9.21 -16.81
N ALA A 62 12.16 8.27 -16.21
CA ALA A 62 12.61 6.91 -15.97
C ALA A 62 12.52 6.02 -17.23
N ILE A 63 11.63 6.31 -18.18
CA ILE A 63 11.33 5.43 -19.32
C ILE A 63 12.57 5.19 -20.17
N VAL A 64 13.22 6.21 -20.71
CA VAL A 64 14.35 6.05 -21.64
C VAL A 64 15.53 5.30 -21.00
N PRO A 65 15.96 5.59 -19.76
CA PRO A 65 16.98 4.79 -19.10
C PRO A 65 16.58 3.31 -18.91
N LEU A 66 15.33 3.03 -18.56
CA LEU A 66 14.82 1.66 -18.40
C LEU A 66 14.73 0.92 -19.74
N GLU A 67 14.19 1.55 -20.80
CA GLU A 67 14.17 0.96 -22.15
C GLU A 67 15.57 0.54 -22.61
N LYS A 68 16.55 1.44 -22.44
CA LYS A 68 17.95 1.13 -22.79
C LYS A 68 18.51 -0.03 -21.97
N ALA A 69 18.11 -0.17 -20.71
CA ALA A 69 18.58 -1.28 -19.87
C ALA A 69 17.93 -2.60 -20.27
N VAL A 70 16.62 -2.61 -20.51
CA VAL A 70 15.86 -3.78 -20.96
C VAL A 70 16.33 -4.29 -22.31
N LEU A 71 16.71 -3.39 -23.24
CA LEU A 71 17.30 -3.79 -24.54
C LEU A 71 18.67 -4.43 -24.43
N ARG A 72 19.42 -4.19 -23.34
CA ARG A 72 20.78 -4.76 -23.15
C ARG A 72 20.75 -6.17 -22.56
N GLY A 73 19.72 -6.51 -21.87
CA GLY A 73 19.61 -7.79 -21.19
C GLY A 73 18.23 -8.05 -20.58
N SER A 74 17.99 -9.32 -20.32
CA SER A 74 16.78 -9.82 -19.73
C SER A 74 16.82 -9.63 -18.21
N ASP A 75 16.06 -8.67 -17.69
CA ASP A 75 15.94 -8.40 -16.26
C ASP A 75 14.45 -8.13 -15.91
N PRO A 76 13.76 -9.11 -15.29
CA PRO A 76 12.34 -8.98 -15.02
C PRO A 76 11.99 -7.83 -14.04
N GLU A 77 12.91 -7.45 -13.15
CA GLU A 77 12.69 -6.32 -12.23
C GLU A 77 12.71 -4.98 -12.98
N LEU A 78 13.71 -4.77 -13.86
CA LEU A 78 13.78 -3.57 -14.71
C LEU A 78 12.62 -3.49 -15.71
N GLU A 79 12.20 -4.64 -16.26
CA GLU A 79 11.05 -4.72 -17.15
C GLU A 79 9.74 -4.41 -16.46
N THR A 80 9.56 -4.90 -15.23
CA THR A 80 8.40 -4.58 -14.39
C THR A 80 8.36 -3.08 -14.09
N LEU A 81 9.52 -2.51 -13.73
CA LEU A 81 9.63 -1.09 -13.43
C LEU A 81 9.40 -0.21 -14.67
N LEU A 82 9.81 -0.68 -15.87
CA LEU A 82 9.48 -0.01 -17.13
C LEU A 82 7.97 0.01 -17.37
N GLY A 83 7.30 -1.13 -17.18
CA GLY A 83 5.85 -1.22 -17.30
C GLY A 83 5.12 -0.29 -16.33
N ALA A 84 5.57 -0.23 -15.07
CA ALA A 84 5.04 0.69 -14.07
C ALA A 84 5.24 2.16 -14.49
N ALA A 85 6.45 2.51 -14.95
CA ALA A 85 6.77 3.88 -15.41
C ALA A 85 5.90 4.30 -16.62
N LEU A 86 5.71 3.41 -17.59
CA LEU A 86 4.84 3.66 -18.74
C LEU A 86 3.40 3.93 -18.31
N CYS A 87 2.85 3.12 -17.40
CA CYS A 87 1.51 3.34 -16.87
C CYS A 87 1.37 4.69 -16.17
N GLU A 88 2.34 5.08 -15.34
CA GLU A 88 2.31 6.38 -14.64
C GLU A 88 2.53 7.58 -15.57
N ALA A 89 3.23 7.37 -16.67
CA ALA A 89 3.41 8.35 -17.75
C ALA A 89 2.17 8.48 -18.67
N ARG A 90 1.02 7.95 -18.29
CA ARG A 90 -0.24 7.92 -19.07
C ARG A 90 -0.16 7.09 -20.36
N ARG A 91 0.82 6.20 -20.48
CA ARG A 91 0.96 5.21 -21.56
C ARG A 91 0.50 3.84 -21.08
N ALA A 92 -0.74 3.78 -20.55
CA ALA A 92 -1.25 2.59 -19.86
C ALA A 92 -1.25 1.33 -20.74
N ALA A 93 -1.62 1.46 -22.02
CA ALA A 93 -1.62 0.33 -22.95
C ALA A 93 -0.22 -0.28 -23.13
N ASP A 94 0.79 0.57 -23.33
CA ASP A 94 2.18 0.14 -23.47
C ASP A 94 2.72 -0.50 -22.18
N GLY A 95 2.39 0.12 -21.03
CA GLY A 95 2.80 -0.38 -19.72
C GLY A 95 2.20 -1.74 -19.40
N ILE A 96 0.89 -1.93 -19.62
CA ILE A 96 0.22 -3.22 -19.45
C ILE A 96 0.78 -4.27 -20.40
N ALA A 97 1.05 -3.93 -21.67
CA ALA A 97 1.66 -4.83 -22.62
C ALA A 97 3.07 -5.27 -22.16
N GLN A 98 3.88 -4.33 -21.66
CA GLN A 98 5.19 -4.66 -21.10
C GLN A 98 5.08 -5.57 -19.87
N LEU A 99 4.15 -5.30 -18.95
CA LEU A 99 3.94 -6.12 -17.74
C LEU A 99 3.45 -7.53 -18.09
N ARG A 100 2.53 -7.68 -19.06
CA ARG A 100 2.11 -9.00 -19.56
C ARG A 100 3.28 -9.79 -20.12
N LYS A 101 4.14 -9.15 -20.91
CA LYS A 101 5.35 -9.78 -21.46
C LYS A 101 6.27 -10.25 -20.33
N THR A 102 6.42 -9.47 -19.27
CA THR A 102 7.28 -9.81 -18.13
C THR A 102 6.67 -10.95 -17.30
N ALA A 103 5.35 -10.93 -17.04
CA ALA A 103 4.64 -11.98 -16.32
C ALA A 103 4.68 -13.33 -17.06
N ALA A 104 4.66 -13.32 -18.40
CA ALA A 104 4.78 -14.53 -19.21
C ALA A 104 6.16 -15.20 -19.18
N ARG A 105 7.17 -14.59 -18.54
CA ARG A 105 8.53 -15.15 -18.45
C ARG A 105 8.60 -16.42 -17.61
N ARG A 106 9.62 -17.19 -17.88
CA ARG A 106 9.97 -18.36 -17.07
C ARG A 106 11.47 -18.33 -16.73
N PRO A 107 11.85 -18.53 -15.45
CA PRO A 107 10.98 -18.74 -14.30
C PRO A 107 10.07 -17.51 -14.00
N PRO A 108 8.92 -17.71 -13.34
CA PRO A 108 7.97 -16.63 -13.07
C PRO A 108 8.54 -15.58 -12.10
N PHE A 109 8.25 -14.31 -12.38
CA PHE A 109 8.61 -13.20 -11.51
C PHE A 109 7.35 -12.60 -10.91
N LEU A 110 6.98 -13.04 -9.71
CA LEU A 110 5.73 -12.71 -9.07
C LEU A 110 5.44 -11.20 -8.96
N PRO A 111 6.43 -10.31 -8.70
CA PRO A 111 6.18 -8.87 -8.68
C PRO A 111 5.62 -8.32 -10.01
N ALA A 112 5.90 -8.95 -11.16
CA ALA A 112 5.31 -8.53 -12.43
C ALA A 112 3.81 -8.82 -12.50
N PHE A 113 3.36 -9.95 -11.95
CA PHE A 113 1.93 -10.27 -11.84
C PHE A 113 1.21 -9.30 -10.91
N GLN A 114 1.80 -9.00 -9.75
CA GLN A 114 1.23 -8.06 -8.78
C GLN A 114 1.12 -6.65 -9.36
N GLU A 115 2.16 -6.16 -10.03
CA GLU A 115 2.14 -4.85 -10.68
C GLU A 115 1.13 -4.81 -11.83
N LEU A 116 1.06 -5.86 -12.66
CA LEU A 116 0.08 -5.98 -13.74
C LEU A 116 -1.35 -5.94 -13.19
N ALA A 117 -1.64 -6.76 -12.18
CA ALA A 117 -2.95 -6.80 -11.55
C ALA A 117 -3.32 -5.44 -10.94
N GLY A 118 -2.40 -4.78 -10.24
CA GLY A 118 -2.61 -3.44 -9.69
C GLY A 118 -2.93 -2.40 -10.77
N ARG A 119 -2.29 -2.46 -11.95
CA ARG A 119 -2.56 -1.54 -13.07
C ARG A 119 -3.89 -1.85 -13.74
N LEU A 120 -4.22 -3.12 -13.93
CA LEU A 120 -5.53 -3.55 -14.45
C LEU A 120 -6.67 -3.10 -13.53
N ALA A 121 -6.55 -3.30 -12.22
CA ALA A 121 -7.55 -2.85 -11.25
C ALA A 121 -7.75 -1.33 -11.29
N LYS A 122 -6.67 -0.54 -11.35
CA LYS A 122 -6.73 0.93 -11.49
C LYS A 122 -7.37 1.40 -12.78
N SER A 123 -7.27 0.61 -13.85
CA SER A 123 -7.95 0.90 -15.13
C SER A 123 -9.38 0.39 -15.21
N GLY A 124 -9.92 -0.16 -14.11
CA GLY A 124 -11.28 -0.71 -14.05
C GLY A 124 -11.44 -2.13 -14.59
N GLN A 125 -10.34 -2.78 -15.00
CA GLN A 125 -10.31 -4.15 -15.53
C GLN A 125 -10.17 -5.18 -14.40
N LEU A 126 -11.11 -5.13 -13.43
CA LEU A 126 -11.00 -5.86 -12.17
C LEU A 126 -11.04 -7.38 -12.36
N GLY A 127 -11.89 -7.87 -13.29
CA GLY A 127 -11.97 -9.31 -13.59
C GLY A 127 -10.64 -9.87 -14.13
N GLU A 128 -9.98 -9.12 -15.03
CA GLU A 128 -8.67 -9.50 -15.55
C GLU A 128 -7.57 -9.41 -14.48
N SER A 129 -7.65 -8.39 -13.63
CA SER A 129 -6.74 -8.25 -12.48
C SER A 129 -6.78 -9.48 -11.56
N ILE A 130 -7.98 -9.95 -11.25
CA ILE A 130 -8.20 -11.16 -10.44
C ILE A 130 -7.59 -12.38 -11.15
N ALA A 131 -7.89 -12.57 -12.44
CA ALA A 131 -7.37 -13.71 -13.21
C ALA A 131 -5.83 -13.76 -13.25
N VAL A 132 -5.18 -12.59 -13.32
CA VAL A 132 -3.70 -12.49 -13.27
C VAL A 132 -3.14 -12.95 -11.93
N ILE A 133 -3.76 -12.58 -10.81
CA ILE A 133 -3.30 -13.05 -9.49
C ILE A 133 -3.62 -14.53 -9.29
N GLU A 134 -4.73 -15.03 -9.82
CA GLU A 134 -5.03 -16.47 -9.80
C GLU A 134 -4.00 -17.29 -10.58
N GLU A 135 -3.61 -16.83 -11.75
CA GLU A 135 -2.52 -17.45 -12.52
C GLU A 135 -1.23 -17.46 -11.68
N ALA A 136 -0.86 -16.34 -11.09
CA ALA A 136 0.33 -16.26 -10.23
C ALA A 136 0.24 -17.23 -9.03
N LEU A 137 -0.94 -17.39 -8.45
CA LEU A 137 -1.16 -18.30 -7.34
C LEU A 137 -1.04 -19.78 -7.76
N THR A 138 -1.39 -20.14 -8.99
CA THR A 138 -1.11 -21.51 -9.51
C THR A 138 0.38 -21.79 -9.61
N LEU A 139 1.19 -20.77 -9.86
CA LEU A 139 2.66 -20.88 -9.95
C LEU A 139 3.34 -20.83 -8.58
N SER A 140 2.71 -20.24 -7.59
CA SER A 140 3.20 -20.11 -6.21
C SER A 140 2.05 -20.20 -5.21
N PRO A 141 1.52 -21.43 -4.93
CA PRO A 141 0.32 -21.64 -4.12
C PRO A 141 0.45 -21.11 -2.68
N ASP A 142 1.65 -21.17 -2.12
CA ASP A 142 1.93 -20.78 -0.73
C ASP A 142 2.23 -19.29 -0.55
N SER A 143 2.09 -18.49 -1.61
CA SER A 143 2.38 -17.07 -1.54
C SER A 143 1.32 -16.31 -0.75
N VAL A 144 1.68 -15.90 0.45
CA VAL A 144 0.85 -15.09 1.35
C VAL A 144 0.48 -13.75 0.71
N ASP A 145 1.40 -13.14 -0.02
CA ASP A 145 1.17 -11.85 -0.68
C ASP A 145 0.14 -11.96 -1.80
N LEU A 146 0.17 -13.04 -2.59
CA LEU A 146 -0.84 -13.27 -3.63
C LEU A 146 -2.23 -13.57 -3.03
N GLN A 147 -2.28 -14.32 -1.92
CA GLN A 147 -3.53 -14.52 -1.17
C GLN A 147 -4.11 -13.20 -0.68
N LEU A 148 -3.27 -12.34 -0.10
CA LEU A 148 -3.67 -11.00 0.33
C LEU A 148 -4.16 -10.14 -0.83
N ASP A 149 -3.44 -10.12 -1.95
CA ASP A 149 -3.82 -9.36 -3.14
C ASP A 149 -5.17 -9.84 -3.71
N LEU A 150 -5.38 -11.17 -3.76
CA LEU A 150 -6.64 -11.75 -4.22
C LEU A 150 -7.81 -11.41 -3.26
N GLY A 151 -7.55 -11.40 -1.96
CA GLY A 151 -8.50 -10.94 -0.96
C GLY A 151 -8.93 -9.49 -1.19
N ARG A 152 -7.96 -8.59 -1.41
CA ARG A 152 -8.21 -7.16 -1.70
C ARG A 152 -8.96 -6.93 -3.01
N LEU A 153 -8.57 -7.63 -4.07
CA LEU A 153 -9.24 -7.54 -5.37
C LEU A 153 -10.67 -8.06 -5.31
N SER A 154 -10.90 -9.16 -4.55
CA SER A 154 -12.24 -9.69 -4.33
C SER A 154 -13.12 -8.72 -3.54
N LEU A 155 -12.57 -8.03 -2.53
CA LEU A 155 -13.26 -6.93 -1.84
C LEU A 155 -13.64 -5.80 -2.79
N GLN A 156 -12.72 -5.40 -3.65
CA GLN A 156 -12.97 -4.36 -4.65
C GLN A 156 -14.05 -4.80 -5.66
N ALA A 157 -14.14 -6.10 -5.96
CA ALA A 157 -15.19 -6.71 -6.77
C ALA A 157 -16.52 -6.90 -6.01
N ASN A 158 -16.58 -6.51 -4.72
CA ASN A 158 -17.70 -6.77 -3.82
C ASN A 158 -18.01 -8.27 -3.61
N ASP A 159 -17.04 -9.15 -3.86
CA ASP A 159 -17.11 -10.59 -3.57
C ASP A 159 -16.50 -10.86 -2.19
N ARG A 160 -17.33 -10.62 -1.15
CA ARG A 160 -16.88 -10.76 0.25
C ARG A 160 -16.59 -12.21 0.65
N VAL A 161 -17.31 -13.16 0.08
CA VAL A 161 -17.10 -14.59 0.36
C VAL A 161 -15.71 -15.01 -0.10
N ARG A 162 -15.38 -14.67 -1.33
CA ARG A 162 -14.05 -14.95 -1.91
C ARG A 162 -12.95 -14.21 -1.16
N ALA A 163 -13.16 -12.92 -0.85
CA ALA A 163 -12.22 -12.13 -0.08
C ALA A 163 -11.91 -12.78 1.28
N ARG A 164 -12.95 -13.19 2.02
CA ARG A 164 -12.82 -13.86 3.32
C ARG A 164 -12.00 -15.14 3.21
N THR A 165 -12.27 -15.97 2.18
CA THR A 165 -11.55 -17.22 1.95
C THR A 165 -10.04 -16.99 1.81
N HIS A 166 -9.65 -16.08 0.93
CA HIS A 166 -8.22 -15.79 0.68
C HIS A 166 -7.53 -15.09 1.85
N LEU A 167 -8.23 -14.19 2.53
CA LEU A 167 -7.68 -13.51 3.71
C LEU A 167 -7.53 -14.44 4.92
N LEU A 168 -8.42 -15.42 5.08
CA LEU A 168 -8.26 -16.47 6.09
C LEU A 168 -7.04 -17.35 5.80
N ALA A 169 -6.86 -17.78 4.56
CA ALA A 169 -5.68 -18.54 4.15
C ALA A 169 -4.38 -17.73 4.38
N ALA A 170 -4.37 -16.45 4.02
CA ALA A 170 -3.23 -15.56 4.27
C ALA A 170 -2.94 -15.40 5.77
N ARG A 171 -3.98 -15.26 6.62
CA ARG A 171 -3.83 -15.17 8.09
C ARG A 171 -3.29 -16.46 8.68
N GLU A 172 -3.74 -17.61 8.21
CA GLU A 172 -3.26 -18.91 8.68
C GLU A 172 -1.76 -19.08 8.40
N ALA A 173 -1.32 -18.71 7.20
CA ALA A 173 0.08 -18.79 6.81
C ALA A 173 0.96 -17.71 7.48
N ALA A 174 0.40 -16.53 7.81
CA ALA A 174 1.15 -15.42 8.39
C ALA A 174 0.33 -14.64 9.45
N PRO A 175 0.10 -15.23 10.64
CA PRO A 175 -0.80 -14.65 11.66
C PRO A 175 -0.30 -13.32 12.26
N GLY A 176 0.99 -13.03 12.16
CA GLY A 176 1.62 -11.80 12.67
C GLY A 176 1.64 -10.64 11.67
N ARG A 177 0.93 -10.73 10.55
CA ARG A 177 0.87 -9.66 9.54
C ARG A 177 -0.32 -8.74 9.77
N PRO A 178 -0.08 -7.48 10.21
CA PRO A 178 -1.18 -6.55 10.51
C PRO A 178 -2.01 -6.16 9.28
N ASP A 179 -1.40 -6.10 8.10
CA ASP A 179 -2.08 -5.78 6.84
C ASP A 179 -3.16 -6.81 6.49
N ILE A 180 -2.89 -8.11 6.70
CA ILE A 180 -3.86 -9.19 6.50
C ILE A 180 -5.01 -9.08 7.52
N LEU A 181 -4.67 -8.85 8.80
CA LEU A 181 -5.66 -8.71 9.85
C LEU A 181 -6.60 -7.53 9.61
N ILE A 182 -6.08 -6.41 9.10
CA ILE A 182 -6.87 -5.21 8.79
C ILE A 182 -7.88 -5.49 7.68
N GLU A 183 -7.45 -6.14 6.60
CA GLU A 183 -8.35 -6.50 5.50
C GLU A 183 -9.39 -7.54 5.92
N LEU A 184 -8.99 -8.54 6.70
CA LEU A 184 -9.92 -9.55 7.22
C LEU A 184 -10.96 -8.93 8.15
N ALA A 185 -10.54 -8.07 9.08
CA ALA A 185 -11.46 -7.36 9.96
C ALA A 185 -12.43 -6.46 9.19
N TRP A 186 -11.99 -5.89 8.06
CA TRP A 186 -12.86 -5.12 7.20
C TRP A 186 -13.94 -5.98 6.53
N VAL A 187 -13.59 -7.17 6.04
CA VAL A 187 -14.58 -8.14 5.52
C VAL A 187 -15.59 -8.52 6.61
N GLN A 188 -15.10 -8.88 7.80
CA GLN A 188 -15.96 -9.23 8.95
C GLN A 188 -16.91 -8.08 9.30
N PHE A 189 -16.43 -6.83 9.28
CA PHE A 189 -17.28 -5.65 9.49
C PHE A 189 -18.36 -5.54 8.43
N LEU A 190 -18.03 -5.71 7.15
CA LEU A 190 -18.98 -5.64 6.03
C LEU A 190 -20.02 -6.77 6.06
N ASP A 191 -19.67 -7.90 6.65
CA ASP A 191 -20.57 -9.04 6.87
C ASP A 191 -21.49 -8.88 8.10
N GLY A 192 -21.25 -7.82 8.92
CA GLY A 192 -21.99 -7.59 10.15
C GLY A 192 -21.42 -8.31 11.37
N ASP A 193 -20.31 -9.01 11.22
CA ASP A 193 -19.63 -9.76 12.29
C ASP A 193 -18.81 -8.79 13.18
N TYR A 194 -19.47 -7.74 13.71
CA TYR A 194 -18.79 -6.62 14.38
C TYR A 194 -17.92 -7.03 15.56
N ALA A 195 -18.34 -8.03 16.33
CA ALA A 195 -17.59 -8.54 17.48
C ALA A 195 -16.27 -9.21 17.04
N GLU A 196 -16.33 -10.04 16.00
CA GLU A 196 -15.15 -10.69 15.42
C GLU A 196 -14.22 -9.65 14.80
N ALA A 197 -14.76 -8.70 14.01
CA ALA A 197 -14.01 -7.59 13.44
C ALA A 197 -13.29 -6.76 14.50
N ALA A 198 -13.96 -6.43 15.60
CA ALA A 198 -13.36 -5.70 16.72
C ALA A 198 -12.20 -6.48 17.36
N GLY A 199 -12.34 -7.79 17.54
CA GLY A 199 -11.28 -8.67 18.02
C GLY A 199 -10.07 -8.68 17.09
N THR A 200 -10.32 -8.81 15.78
CA THR A 200 -9.28 -8.84 14.75
C THR A 200 -8.56 -7.49 14.63
N TYR A 201 -9.28 -6.34 14.71
CA TYR A 201 -8.66 -5.01 14.76
C TYR A 201 -7.84 -4.79 16.02
N ARG A 202 -8.28 -5.27 17.19
CA ARG A 202 -7.48 -5.21 18.43
C ARG A 202 -6.17 -5.98 18.28
N HIS A 203 -6.21 -7.14 17.66
CA HIS A 203 -5.00 -7.92 17.36
C HIS A 203 -4.06 -7.13 16.44
N ALA A 204 -4.55 -6.57 15.34
CA ALA A 204 -3.76 -5.73 14.45
C ALA A 204 -3.13 -4.52 15.18
N LEU A 205 -3.88 -3.87 16.07
CA LEU A 205 -3.40 -2.76 16.91
C LEU A 205 -2.37 -3.22 17.97
N GLY A 206 -2.42 -4.46 18.43
CA GLY A 206 -1.36 -5.03 19.27
C GLY A 206 -0.02 -5.09 18.54
N LEU A 207 -0.05 -5.33 17.23
CA LEU A 207 1.14 -5.36 16.38
C LEU A 207 1.57 -3.96 15.89
N ARG A 208 0.61 -3.06 15.68
CA ARG A 208 0.84 -1.66 15.24
C ARG A 208 0.02 -0.68 16.08
N PRO A 209 0.44 -0.34 17.31
CA PRO A 209 -0.34 0.51 18.22
C PRO A 209 -0.60 1.92 17.67
N GLU A 210 0.26 2.42 16.80
CA GLU A 210 0.17 3.77 16.23
C GLU A 210 -0.75 3.89 15.00
N ASP A 211 -1.35 2.79 14.54
CA ASP A 211 -2.24 2.81 13.37
C ASP A 211 -3.59 3.43 13.72
N THR A 212 -3.70 4.73 13.41
CA THR A 212 -4.90 5.52 13.68
C THR A 212 -6.09 5.11 12.83
N GLN A 213 -5.84 4.61 11.60
CA GLN A 213 -6.90 4.14 10.72
C GLN A 213 -7.55 2.87 11.28
N THR A 214 -6.73 1.89 11.66
CA THR A 214 -7.19 0.66 12.29
C THR A 214 -7.95 0.95 13.59
N ARG A 215 -7.50 1.94 14.37
CA ARG A 215 -8.20 2.37 15.59
C ARG A 215 -9.56 3.01 15.29
N ALA A 216 -9.67 3.79 14.22
CA ALA A 216 -10.95 4.35 13.79
C ALA A 216 -11.90 3.26 13.30
N ASN A 217 -11.40 2.25 12.58
CA ASN A 217 -12.20 1.10 12.15
C ASN A 217 -12.68 0.26 13.35
N LEU A 218 -11.84 0.07 14.38
CA LEU A 218 -12.26 -0.55 15.64
C LEU A 218 -13.40 0.23 16.29
N ALA A 219 -13.32 1.57 16.31
CA ALA A 219 -14.37 2.40 16.86
C ALA A 219 -15.71 2.25 16.11
N MET A 220 -15.68 2.05 14.79
CA MET A 220 -16.89 1.74 14.02
C MET A 220 -17.52 0.42 14.49
N CYS A 221 -16.72 -0.63 14.64
CA CYS A 221 -17.22 -1.93 15.15
C CYS A 221 -17.86 -1.76 16.52
N LEU A 222 -17.20 -1.06 17.45
CA LEU A 222 -17.72 -0.84 18.81
C LEU A 222 -19.02 -0.03 18.80
N ALA A 223 -19.12 0.99 17.94
CA ALA A 223 -20.34 1.77 17.79
C ALA A 223 -21.49 0.93 17.22
N GLU A 224 -21.24 0.08 16.21
CA GLU A 224 -22.28 -0.83 15.68
C GLU A 224 -22.75 -1.85 16.73
N MET A 225 -21.86 -2.28 17.63
CA MET A 225 -22.20 -3.13 18.77
C MET A 225 -22.92 -2.40 19.91
N GLY A 226 -23.10 -1.07 19.84
CA GLY A 226 -23.69 -0.24 20.88
C GLY A 226 -22.71 0.13 22.01
N ASP A 227 -21.45 -0.26 21.96
CA ASP A 227 -20.40 0.15 22.90
C ASP A 227 -19.92 1.56 22.58
N ARG A 228 -20.75 2.54 22.96
CA ARG A 228 -20.51 3.97 22.70
C ARG A 228 -19.27 4.49 23.42
N ASP A 229 -19.06 4.05 24.64
CA ASP A 229 -17.94 4.51 25.46
C ASP A 229 -16.60 3.99 24.90
N GLY A 230 -16.56 2.72 24.53
CA GLY A 230 -15.41 2.13 23.85
C GLY A 230 -15.11 2.80 22.51
N ALA A 231 -16.14 3.06 21.70
CA ALA A 231 -15.98 3.74 20.40
C ALA A 231 -15.41 5.16 20.59
N GLN A 232 -15.95 5.92 21.55
CA GLN A 232 -15.47 7.26 21.85
C GLN A 232 -14.03 7.25 22.38
N ALA A 233 -13.68 6.33 23.27
CA ALA A 233 -12.33 6.18 23.79
C ALA A 233 -11.31 5.86 22.68
N ALA A 234 -11.68 4.95 21.76
CA ALA A 234 -10.85 4.61 20.61
C ALA A 234 -10.62 5.81 19.70
N LEU A 235 -11.67 6.59 19.39
CA LEU A 235 -11.55 7.80 18.56
C LEU A 235 -10.76 8.90 19.24
N ARG A 236 -10.97 9.15 20.53
CA ARG A 236 -10.15 10.12 21.30
C ARG A 236 -8.67 9.79 21.22
N THR A 237 -8.34 8.50 21.35
CA THR A 237 -6.96 8.03 21.22
C THR A 237 -6.42 8.23 19.81
N ALA A 238 -7.23 7.99 18.78
CA ALA A 238 -6.83 8.17 17.39
C ALA A 238 -6.52 9.63 17.03
N VAL A 239 -7.29 10.57 17.58
CA VAL A 239 -7.17 12.01 17.25
C VAL A 239 -6.22 12.77 18.19
N ARG A 240 -5.78 12.17 19.29
CA ARG A 240 -4.89 12.82 20.26
C ARG A 240 -3.61 13.31 19.59
N GLY A 241 -3.32 14.59 19.66
CA GLY A 241 -2.18 15.23 18.99
C GLY A 241 -2.29 15.30 17.46
N ARG A 242 -3.46 14.98 16.89
CA ARG A 242 -3.70 14.93 15.43
C ARG A 242 -5.03 15.63 15.06
N PRO A 243 -5.15 16.96 15.24
CA PRO A 243 -6.41 17.69 15.03
C PRO A 243 -6.95 17.55 13.58
N HIS A 244 -6.09 17.31 12.60
CA HIS A 244 -6.49 17.07 11.21
C HIS A 244 -7.36 15.81 11.02
N LEU A 245 -7.37 14.88 11.98
CA LEU A 245 -8.20 13.67 11.93
C LEU A 245 -9.60 13.88 12.53
N LEU A 246 -9.90 15.07 13.09
CA LEU A 246 -11.19 15.37 13.73
C LEU A 246 -12.38 15.13 12.80
N THR A 247 -12.34 15.65 11.57
CA THR A 247 -13.43 15.50 10.61
C THR A 247 -13.72 14.03 10.32
N ARG A 248 -12.67 13.21 10.19
CA ARG A 248 -12.81 11.78 9.96
C ARG A 248 -13.42 11.06 11.17
N ALA A 249 -12.98 11.39 12.38
CA ALA A 249 -13.51 10.81 13.61
C ALA A 249 -14.99 11.19 13.82
N ALA A 250 -15.34 12.44 13.55
CA ALA A 250 -16.73 12.92 13.61
C ALA A 250 -17.61 12.20 12.57
N TYR A 251 -17.10 12.02 11.35
CA TYR A 251 -17.79 11.26 10.31
C TYR A 251 -17.99 9.80 10.71
N THR A 252 -16.97 9.15 11.26
CA THR A 252 -17.06 7.76 11.76
C THR A 252 -18.22 7.63 12.76
N LEU A 253 -18.36 8.58 13.71
CA LEU A 253 -19.48 8.57 14.66
C LEU A 253 -20.83 8.83 13.99
N ALA A 254 -20.86 9.65 12.94
CA ALA A 254 -22.11 10.02 12.28
C ALA A 254 -22.70 8.91 11.41
N VAL A 255 -21.88 8.00 10.86
CA VAL A 255 -22.31 6.95 9.94
C VAL A 255 -22.63 5.61 10.60
N THR A 256 -22.34 5.45 11.89
CA THR A 256 -22.63 4.22 12.64
C THR A 256 -24.05 4.24 13.22
N SER A 257 -24.69 3.07 13.33
CA SER A 257 -26.08 2.90 13.76
C SER A 257 -26.35 3.47 15.15
N HIS A 258 -25.37 3.39 16.04
CA HIS A 258 -25.44 3.89 17.43
C HIS A 258 -24.51 5.09 17.67
N GLY A 259 -24.10 5.74 16.60
CA GLY A 259 -23.16 6.84 16.63
C GLY A 259 -23.77 8.17 17.04
N ARG A 260 -23.08 9.27 16.76
CA ARG A 260 -23.48 10.63 17.11
C ARG A 260 -23.15 11.59 15.98
N PHE A 261 -24.15 12.36 15.58
CA PHE A 261 -23.98 13.43 14.59
C PHE A 261 -23.68 14.77 15.31
N PHE A 262 -22.81 15.57 14.70
CA PHE A 262 -22.47 16.91 15.19
C PHE A 262 -22.77 17.95 14.11
N PHE A 263 -23.49 19.01 14.49
CA PHE A 263 -23.79 20.12 13.58
C PHE A 263 -22.62 21.08 13.39
N ARG A 264 -21.70 21.14 14.37
CA ARG A 264 -20.53 22.02 14.32
C ARG A 264 -19.25 21.24 14.62
N PRO A 265 -18.16 21.52 13.89
CA PRO A 265 -16.85 20.89 14.17
C PRO A 265 -16.37 21.14 15.61
N SER A 266 -16.69 22.30 16.20
CA SER A 266 -16.36 22.64 17.60
C SER A 266 -17.03 21.72 18.61
N ASP A 267 -18.24 21.23 18.33
CA ASP A 267 -18.94 20.31 19.22
C ASP A 267 -18.33 18.91 19.14
N ALA A 268 -17.93 18.49 17.95
CA ALA A 268 -17.19 17.24 17.75
C ALA A 268 -15.80 17.31 18.45
N ALA A 269 -15.09 18.43 18.34
CA ALA A 269 -13.81 18.64 19.00
C ALA A 269 -13.94 18.56 20.52
N ARG A 270 -14.94 19.24 21.09
CA ARG A 270 -15.23 19.21 22.53
C ARG A 270 -15.58 17.79 22.99
N PHE A 271 -16.43 17.09 22.25
CA PHE A 271 -16.82 15.71 22.56
C PHE A 271 -15.63 14.76 22.55
N LEU A 272 -14.72 14.91 21.57
CA LEU A 272 -13.53 14.09 21.42
C LEU A 272 -12.34 14.60 22.25
N GLN A 273 -12.51 15.67 23.03
CA GLN A 273 -11.49 16.27 23.92
C GLN A 273 -10.20 16.64 23.15
N ILE A 274 -10.36 17.31 22.01
CA ILE A 274 -9.25 17.83 21.23
C ILE A 274 -8.96 19.26 21.66
N ASP A 275 -7.82 19.45 22.32
CA ASP A 275 -7.34 20.78 22.72
C ASP A 275 -6.92 21.58 21.47
N GLY A 276 -7.33 22.85 21.40
CA GLY A 276 -6.90 23.78 20.34
C GLY A 276 -7.78 23.86 19.10
N ALA A 277 -8.84 23.05 18.94
CA ALA A 277 -9.77 23.16 17.78
C ALA A 277 -10.80 24.31 17.93
N ALA A 278 -10.79 25.06 19.02
CA ALA A 278 -11.81 26.10 19.33
C ALA A 278 -11.57 27.45 18.61
N THR A 279 -10.52 27.64 17.85
CA THR A 279 -10.11 28.98 17.33
C THR A 279 -9.98 29.11 15.82
N ALA A 280 -10.42 28.19 15.02
CA ALA A 280 -10.61 28.49 13.61
C ALA A 280 -11.95 29.22 13.44
N LYS A 281 -11.91 30.58 13.50
CA LYS A 281 -13.01 31.44 13.05
C LYS A 281 -13.23 31.25 11.54
N PRO A 282 -14.48 31.36 11.08
CA PRO A 282 -14.85 31.21 9.69
C PRO A 282 -14.18 32.23 8.78
#